data_0c58c2d3e9b02c682a60ed952b1c18dc
#
_entry.id   0c58c2d3e9b02c682a60ed952b1c18dc
#
_cell.length_a   1.000
_cell.length_b   1.000
_cell.length_c   1.000
_cell.angle_alpha   90.00
_cell.angle_beta   90.00
_cell.angle_gamma   90.00
#
_symmetry.space_group_name_H-M   'P 1'
#
loop_
_entity.id
_entity.type
_entity.pdbx_description
1 polymer ?
#
loop_
_entity_poly.entity_id
_entity_poly.type
_entity_poly.pdbx_seq_one_letter_code
_entity_poly.pdbx_strand_id
1 'polypeptide(L)'
;MVKTNKILLNCTGFERDQGNITKNLERHDVSTIECEQIFFNKPIIVMRDKGRSLPENRYYALGRTNMNRLLFAVFTVRDQKIRIISARDMTDAEIERYMK
;
A
#
# COMPACT_ATOMS: atom_id res chain seq x y z
N MET A 1 2.26 7.92 15.61
CA MET A 1 1.99 7.47 14.26
C MET A 1 0.62 7.97 13.85
N VAL A 2 0.55 8.72 12.78
CA VAL A 2 -0.67 9.41 12.38
C VAL A 2 -1.32 8.66 11.22
N LYS A 3 -2.56 8.23 11.42
CA LYS A 3 -3.35 7.69 10.31
C LYS A 3 -3.68 8.84 9.38
N THR A 4 -3.45 8.65 8.10
CA THR A 4 -3.66 9.72 7.13
C THR A 4 -4.38 9.22 5.88
N ASN A 5 -5.62 8.74 6.09
CA ASN A 5 -6.45 8.32 4.95
C ASN A 5 -6.83 9.48 4.04
N LYS A 6 -6.63 10.71 4.50
CA LYS A 6 -6.92 11.90 3.70
C LYS A 6 -6.19 11.93 2.37
N ILE A 7 -4.98 11.35 2.31
CA ILE A 7 -4.21 11.32 1.06
C ILE A 7 -4.95 10.56 -0.04
N LEU A 8 -5.78 9.59 0.34
CA LEU A 8 -6.50 8.77 -0.63
C LEU A 8 -7.73 9.49 -1.21
N LEU A 9 -8.25 10.51 -0.52
CA LEU A 9 -9.45 11.22 -0.95
C LEU A 9 -9.27 11.92 -2.30
N ASN A 10 -8.04 12.34 -2.59
CA ASN A 10 -7.73 13.07 -3.82
C ASN A 10 -7.16 12.16 -4.91
N CYS A 11 -7.06 10.86 -4.64
CA CYS A 11 -6.50 9.94 -5.61
C CYS A 11 -7.58 9.51 -6.61
N THR A 12 -7.23 9.54 -7.89
CA THR A 12 -8.15 9.24 -8.99
C THR A 12 -7.83 7.93 -9.69
N GLY A 13 -6.79 7.22 -9.27
CA GLY A 13 -6.42 5.95 -9.88
C GLY A 13 -5.03 5.51 -9.47
N PHE A 14 -4.50 4.59 -10.24
CA PHE A 14 -3.19 3.98 -9.98
C PHE A 14 -2.26 4.25 -11.17
N GLU A 15 -1.01 4.58 -10.85
CA GLU A 15 0.07 4.60 -11.83
C GLU A 15 0.83 3.28 -11.69
N ARG A 16 0.92 2.52 -12.77
CA ARG A 16 1.58 1.22 -12.76
C ARG A 16 3.01 1.34 -13.25
N ASP A 17 3.92 0.76 -12.48
CA ASP A 17 5.33 0.67 -12.81
C ASP A 17 5.65 -0.79 -13.09
N GLN A 18 6.02 -1.11 -14.32
CA GLN A 18 6.24 -2.50 -14.74
C GLN A 18 7.36 -3.17 -13.92
N GLY A 19 8.41 -2.45 -13.59
CA GLY A 19 9.49 -2.98 -12.77
C GLY A 19 9.01 -3.36 -11.37
N ASN A 20 8.20 -2.52 -10.74
CA ASN A 20 7.64 -2.80 -9.42
C ASN A 20 6.63 -3.94 -9.48
N ILE A 21 5.83 -4.01 -10.53
CA ILE A 21 4.87 -5.10 -10.74
C ILE A 21 5.60 -6.44 -10.77
N THR A 22 6.62 -6.54 -11.61
CA THR A 22 7.40 -7.77 -11.76
C THR A 22 8.10 -8.14 -10.46
N LYS A 23 8.70 -7.18 -9.79
CA LYS A 23 9.41 -7.39 -8.53
C LYS A 23 8.49 -7.94 -7.44
N ASN A 24 7.29 -7.36 -7.30
CA ASN A 24 6.35 -7.80 -6.27
C ASN A 24 5.85 -9.21 -6.54
N LEU A 25 5.58 -9.53 -7.80
CA LEU A 25 5.14 -10.87 -8.19
C LEU A 25 6.24 -11.91 -7.94
N GLU A 26 7.48 -11.62 -8.33
CA GLU A 26 8.60 -12.55 -8.19
C GLU A 26 9.04 -12.76 -6.75
N ARG A 27 9.10 -11.68 -5.96
CA ARG A 27 9.62 -11.74 -4.59
C ARG A 27 8.58 -12.14 -3.55
N HIS A 28 7.35 -11.71 -3.72
CA HIS A 28 6.33 -11.80 -2.69
C HIS A 28 5.06 -12.46 -3.16
N ASP A 29 5.01 -12.88 -4.41
CA ASP A 29 3.83 -13.50 -5.01
C ASP A 29 2.57 -12.63 -4.82
N VAL A 30 2.74 -11.32 -5.01
CA VAL A 30 1.64 -10.36 -4.91
C VAL A 30 1.39 -9.75 -6.28
N SER A 31 0.19 -9.95 -6.78
CA SER A 31 -0.23 -9.42 -8.09
C SER A 31 -0.60 -7.93 -7.98
N THR A 32 -0.59 -7.26 -9.12
CA THR A 32 -1.01 -5.86 -9.21
C THR A 32 -2.45 -5.69 -8.75
N ILE A 33 -3.33 -6.62 -9.15
CA ILE A 33 -4.75 -6.56 -8.77
C ILE A 33 -4.89 -6.66 -7.26
N GLU A 34 -4.16 -7.56 -6.62
CA GLU A 34 -4.19 -7.69 -5.16
C GLU A 34 -3.72 -6.42 -4.47
N CYS A 35 -2.65 -5.81 -4.96
CA CYS A 35 -2.16 -4.54 -4.42
C CYS A 35 -3.21 -3.44 -4.50
N GLU A 36 -3.94 -3.37 -5.60
CA GLU A 36 -4.96 -2.34 -5.80
C GLU A 36 -6.20 -2.60 -4.94
N GLN A 37 -6.57 -3.86 -4.75
CA GLN A 37 -7.75 -4.23 -3.97
C GLN A 37 -7.72 -3.72 -2.55
N ILE A 38 -6.54 -3.68 -1.91
CA ILE A 38 -6.46 -3.24 -0.52
C ILE A 38 -6.92 -1.80 -0.33
N PHE A 39 -6.87 -0.98 -1.37
CA PHE A 39 -7.29 0.42 -1.30
C PHE A 39 -8.81 0.59 -1.39
N PHE A 40 -9.52 -0.45 -1.79
CA PHE A 40 -10.98 -0.44 -1.90
C PHE A 40 -11.69 -1.17 -0.77
N ASN A 41 -10.97 -1.93 0.02
CA ASN A 41 -11.54 -2.69 1.14
C ASN A 41 -11.29 -1.98 2.46
N LYS A 42 -12.24 -2.07 3.36
CA LYS A 42 -12.12 -1.50 4.70
C LYS A 42 -11.95 -2.60 5.74
N PRO A 43 -11.23 -2.33 6.81
CA PRO A 43 -10.50 -1.09 7.07
C PRO A 43 -9.20 -1.03 6.27
N ILE A 44 -8.72 0.18 6.03
CA ILE A 44 -7.37 0.41 5.52
C ILE A 44 -6.66 1.37 6.47
N ILE A 45 -5.44 1.03 6.85
CA ILE A 45 -4.61 1.89 7.69
C ILE A 45 -3.52 2.47 6.83
N VAL A 46 -3.49 3.80 6.73
CA VAL A 46 -2.47 4.50 5.95
C VAL A 46 -1.62 5.34 6.89
N MET A 47 -0.31 5.22 6.74
CA MET A 47 0.66 5.93 7.56
C MET A 47 1.70 6.58 6.66
N ARG A 48 2.19 7.74 7.08
CA ARG A 48 3.26 8.42 6.37
C ARG A 48 4.61 7.98 6.90
N ASP A 49 5.54 7.68 6.00
CA ASP A 49 6.93 7.42 6.36
C ASP A 49 7.64 8.74 6.63
N LYS A 50 7.94 9.01 7.89
CA LYS A 50 8.64 10.22 8.32
C LYS A 50 10.13 10.01 8.48
N GLY A 51 10.60 8.78 8.34
CA GLY A 51 11.98 8.43 8.67
C GLY A 51 12.99 8.73 7.57
N ARG A 52 12.55 9.18 6.40
CA ARG A 52 13.46 9.39 5.27
C ARG A 52 13.22 10.73 4.61
N SER A 53 14.32 11.37 4.26
CA SER A 53 14.33 12.59 3.47
C SER A 53 14.31 12.19 1.99
N LEU A 54 13.12 12.00 1.44
CA LEU A 54 12.95 11.60 0.04
C LEU A 54 12.32 12.75 -0.75
N PRO A 55 12.61 12.85 -2.07
CA PRO A 55 11.94 13.83 -2.91
C PRO A 55 10.42 13.66 -2.94
N GLU A 56 9.94 12.43 -2.79
CA GLU A 56 8.52 12.11 -2.73
C GLU A 56 8.17 11.55 -1.38
N ASN A 57 6.97 11.89 -0.89
CA ASN A 57 6.46 11.31 0.34
C ASN A 57 6.13 9.84 0.13
N ARG A 58 6.60 9.00 1.04
CA ARG A 58 6.23 7.59 1.08
C ARG A 58 5.17 7.35 2.13
N TYR A 59 4.29 6.43 1.80
CA TYR A 59 3.22 6.00 2.68
C TYR A 59 3.24 4.49 2.81
N TYR A 60 2.75 4.02 3.94
CA TYR A 60 2.51 2.60 4.18
C TYR A 60 1.01 2.37 4.25
N ALA A 61 0.56 1.24 3.72
CA ALA A 61 -0.82 0.80 3.84
C ALA A 61 -0.87 -0.61 4.41
N LEU A 62 -1.74 -0.80 5.38
CA LEU A 62 -2.14 -2.13 5.84
C LEU A 62 -3.58 -2.33 5.39
N GLY A 63 -3.82 -3.37 4.60
CA GLY A 63 -5.15 -3.61 4.06
C GLY A 63 -5.36 -5.07 3.70
N ARG A 64 -6.56 -5.36 3.21
CA ARG A 64 -6.93 -6.71 2.82
C ARG A 64 -7.40 -6.76 1.38
N THR A 65 -7.10 -7.86 0.71
CA THR A 65 -7.60 -8.13 -0.63
C THR A 65 -9.05 -8.61 -0.56
N ASN A 66 -9.67 -8.77 -1.72
CA ASN A 66 -11.03 -9.32 -1.79
C ASN A 66 -11.13 -10.74 -1.23
N MET A 67 -10.02 -11.47 -1.24
CA MET A 67 -9.93 -12.84 -0.70
C MET A 67 -9.40 -12.85 0.75
N ASN A 68 -9.37 -11.69 1.40
CA ASN A 68 -8.91 -11.54 2.79
C ASN A 68 -7.42 -11.83 3.00
N ARG A 69 -6.61 -11.74 1.96
CA ARG A 69 -5.16 -11.75 2.12
C ARG A 69 -4.72 -10.42 2.71
N LEU A 70 -3.94 -10.46 3.78
CA LEU A 70 -3.52 -9.26 4.51
C LEU A 70 -2.17 -8.79 3.98
N LEU A 71 -2.16 -7.59 3.41
CA LEU A 71 -0.97 -7.05 2.75
C LEU A 71 -0.47 -5.76 3.40
N PHE A 72 0.84 -5.62 3.38
CA PHE A 72 1.55 -4.38 3.67
C PHE A 72 2.08 -3.84 2.35
N ALA A 73 1.76 -2.58 2.05
CA ALA A 73 2.20 -1.95 0.82
C ALA A 73 2.90 -0.62 1.10
N VAL A 74 3.94 -0.34 0.32
CA VAL A 74 4.61 0.96 0.30
C VAL A 74 4.23 1.64 -1.00
N PHE A 75 3.78 2.88 -0.91
CA PHE A 75 3.34 3.62 -2.08
C PHE A 75 3.67 5.10 -1.98
N THR A 76 3.65 5.76 -3.12
CA THR A 76 3.70 7.22 -3.22
C THR A 76 2.45 7.69 -3.95
N VAL A 77 2.18 8.99 -3.88
CA VAL A 77 1.11 9.62 -4.66
C VAL A 77 1.75 10.64 -5.60
N ARG A 78 1.47 10.51 -6.88
CA ARG A 78 1.98 11.39 -7.92
C ARG A 78 0.84 11.72 -8.87
N ASP A 79 0.61 13.00 -9.10
CA ASP A 79 -0.46 13.47 -10.00
C ASP A 79 -1.82 12.85 -9.66
N GLN A 80 -2.13 12.79 -8.37
CA GLN A 80 -3.36 12.20 -7.83
C GLN A 80 -3.52 10.71 -8.11
N LYS A 81 -2.42 10.03 -8.41
CA LYS A 81 -2.41 8.58 -8.64
C LYS A 81 -1.55 7.88 -7.60
N ILE A 82 -2.01 6.73 -7.17
CA ILE A 82 -1.27 5.87 -6.24
C ILE A 82 -0.26 5.06 -7.05
N ARG A 83 1.00 5.17 -6.69
CA ARG A 83 2.07 4.38 -7.28
C ARG A 83 2.60 3.42 -6.23
N ILE A 84 2.34 2.14 -6.41
CA ILE A 84 2.78 1.11 -5.48
C ILE A 84 4.25 0.79 -5.76
N ILE A 85 5.08 0.92 -4.72
CA ILE A 85 6.51 0.67 -4.80
C ILE A 85 6.79 -0.79 -4.47
N SER A 86 6.20 -1.29 -3.38
CA SER A 86 6.36 -2.69 -2.97
C SER A 86 5.15 -3.14 -2.19
N ALA A 87 4.92 -4.45 -2.17
CA ALA A 87 3.86 -5.06 -1.40
C ALA A 87 4.27 -6.47 -1.00
N ARG A 88 3.86 -6.89 0.18
CA ARG A 88 4.13 -8.21 0.73
C ARG A 88 3.04 -8.59 1.72
N ASP A 89 3.04 -9.84 2.13
CA ASP A 89 2.17 -10.26 3.22
C ASP A 89 2.56 -9.52 4.51
N MET A 90 1.57 -9.26 5.35
CA MET A 90 1.81 -8.64 6.66
C MET A 90 2.63 -9.57 7.55
N THR A 91 3.49 -8.97 8.38
CA THR A 91 4.10 -9.69 9.50
C THR A 91 3.08 -9.90 10.62
N ASP A 92 3.39 -10.76 11.58
CA ASP A 92 2.49 -11.01 12.72
C ASP A 92 2.19 -9.73 13.50
N ALA A 93 3.20 -8.88 13.69
CA ALA A 93 3.02 -7.60 14.37
C ALA A 93 2.09 -6.67 13.59
N GLU A 94 2.18 -6.67 12.27
CA GLU A 94 1.32 -5.87 11.41
C GLU A 94 -0.11 -6.40 11.43
N ILE A 95 -0.30 -7.70 11.42
CA ILE A 95 -1.62 -8.33 11.52
C ILE A 95 -2.28 -7.93 12.84
N GLU A 96 -1.55 -8.05 13.94
CA GLU A 96 -2.06 -7.68 15.26
C GLU A 96 -2.53 -6.23 15.28
N ARG A 97 -1.73 -5.34 14.71
CA ARG A 97 -2.06 -3.93 14.63
C ARG A 97 -3.28 -3.66 13.74
N TYR A 98 -3.38 -4.36 12.63
CA TYR A 98 -4.47 -4.20 11.67
C TYR A 98 -5.79 -4.69 12.24
N MET A 99 -5.77 -5.76 13.00
CA MET A 99 -6.96 -6.41 13.54
C MET A 99 -7.51 -5.76 14.81
N LYS A 100 -6.84 -4.76 15.34
CA LYS A 100 -7.32 -4.05 16.53
C LYS A 100 -8.56 -3.18 16.25
#